data_ef9c8314848c6805bbc5643a7aa9017b
#
_entry.id   ef9c8314848c6805bbc5643a7aa9017b
#
_cell.length_a   1.000
_cell.length_b   1.000
_cell.length_c   1.000
_cell.angle_alpha   90.00
_cell.angle_beta   90.00
_cell.angle_gamma   90.00
#
_symmetry.space_group_name_H-M   'P 1'
#
loop_
_entity.id
_entity.type
_entity.pdbx_description
1 polymer ?
#
loop_
_entity_poly.entity_id
_entity_poly.type
_entity_poly.pdbx_seq_one_letter_code
_entity_poly.pdbx_strand_id
1 'polypeptide(L)'
;MNTVGIPLHEYAQRVTKASKLIANAGLDVMVANSNEADYSNVRYFSAYWPLFEMGGVSIAPNGKAALMIGLESEQYARGRSVIDNIHMQAEYRETADPAYPGMKAATYCQTFESIGVTNPRRIGLAGYLCTNMAMYEGLRKCFPDAEIVNADNIMTE
;
A
#
# COMPACT_ATOMS: atom_id res chain seq x y z
N MET A 1 20.75 -15.47 -20.21
CA MET A 1 19.32 -15.29 -20.48
C MET A 1 18.96 -13.85 -20.11
N ASN A 2 18.59 -13.02 -21.10
CA ASN A 2 18.05 -11.70 -20.79
C ASN A 2 16.66 -11.91 -20.19
N THR A 3 16.54 -11.79 -18.88
CA THR A 3 15.23 -11.68 -18.23
C THR A 3 14.62 -10.34 -18.65
N VAL A 4 13.61 -10.40 -19.50
CA VAL A 4 12.82 -9.21 -19.87
C VAL A 4 11.98 -8.84 -18.63
N GLY A 5 12.61 -8.17 -17.70
CA GLY A 5 11.94 -7.59 -16.54
C GLY A 5 11.50 -6.16 -16.84
N ILE A 6 10.51 -5.67 -16.10
CA ILE A 6 10.13 -4.25 -16.16
C ILE A 6 11.31 -3.42 -15.63
N PRO A 7 11.79 -2.40 -16.38
CA PRO A 7 12.89 -1.56 -15.91
C PRO A 7 12.53 -0.80 -14.62
N LEU A 8 13.52 -0.63 -13.74
CA LEU A 8 13.30 0.04 -12.43
C LEU A 8 12.72 1.46 -12.56
N HIS A 9 13.15 2.20 -13.59
CA HIS A 9 12.65 3.56 -13.81
C HIS A 9 11.16 3.61 -14.16
N GLU A 10 10.61 2.54 -14.74
CA GLU A 10 9.18 2.45 -15.06
C GLU A 10 8.32 2.41 -13.79
N TYR A 11 8.76 1.72 -12.74
CA TYR A 11 8.05 1.72 -11.45
C TYR A 11 8.01 3.13 -10.84
N ALA A 12 9.12 3.87 -10.90
CA ALA A 12 9.16 5.26 -10.45
C ALA A 12 8.21 6.16 -11.25
N GLN A 13 8.12 5.94 -12.57
CA GLN A 13 7.17 6.66 -13.44
C GLN A 13 5.71 6.34 -13.09
N ARG A 14 5.39 5.09 -12.78
CA ARG A 14 4.04 4.68 -12.34
C ARG A 14 3.63 5.37 -11.05
N VAL A 15 4.52 5.41 -10.04
CA VAL A 15 4.28 6.15 -8.80
C VAL A 15 4.09 7.64 -9.08
N THR A 16 4.95 8.23 -9.92
CA THR A 16 4.83 9.65 -10.30
C THR A 16 3.52 9.95 -11.02
N LYS A 17 3.10 9.08 -11.94
CA LYS A 17 1.81 9.23 -12.64
C LYS A 17 0.64 9.15 -11.65
N ALA A 18 0.63 8.13 -10.80
CA ALA A 18 -0.41 7.97 -9.78
C ALA A 18 -0.46 9.18 -8.82
N SER A 19 0.69 9.71 -8.38
CA SER A 19 0.74 10.89 -7.51
C SER A 19 0.05 12.12 -8.12
N LYS A 20 0.19 12.33 -9.42
CA LYS A 20 -0.49 13.41 -10.13
C LYS A 20 -2.00 13.18 -10.18
N LEU A 21 -2.43 11.94 -10.46
CA LEU A 21 -3.86 11.59 -10.48
C LEU A 21 -4.49 11.71 -9.10
N ILE A 22 -3.79 11.30 -8.04
CA ILE A 22 -4.19 11.46 -6.63
C ILE A 22 -4.40 12.96 -6.31
N ALA A 23 -3.43 13.81 -6.68
CA ALA A 23 -3.54 15.26 -6.50
C ALA A 23 -4.74 15.85 -7.26
N ASN A 24 -4.92 15.46 -8.54
CA ASN A 24 -6.02 15.93 -9.38
C ASN A 24 -7.40 15.51 -8.85
N ALA A 25 -7.48 14.33 -8.22
CA ALA A 25 -8.69 13.83 -7.57
C ALA A 25 -8.97 14.49 -6.20
N GLY A 26 -8.08 15.38 -5.73
CA GLY A 26 -8.20 16.02 -4.42
C GLY A 26 -8.06 15.03 -3.26
N LEU A 27 -7.27 13.98 -3.45
CA LEU A 27 -6.94 13.01 -2.40
C LEU A 27 -5.63 13.41 -1.73
N ASP A 28 -5.55 13.23 -0.42
CA ASP A 28 -4.32 13.45 0.35
C ASP A 28 -3.38 12.24 0.29
N VAL A 29 -3.94 11.07 0.08
CA VAL A 29 -3.21 9.80 -0.07
C VAL A 29 -4.12 8.78 -0.76
N MET A 30 -3.50 7.85 -1.48
CA MET A 30 -4.16 6.64 -1.99
C MET A 30 -3.51 5.40 -1.38
N VAL A 31 -4.32 4.43 -0.99
CA VAL A 31 -3.89 3.09 -0.61
C VAL A 31 -4.34 2.13 -1.71
N ALA A 32 -3.39 1.52 -2.38
CA ALA A 32 -3.65 0.51 -3.40
C ALA A 32 -3.48 -0.89 -2.79
N ASN A 33 -4.59 -1.55 -2.49
CA ASN A 33 -4.63 -2.84 -1.83
C ASN A 33 -4.65 -4.01 -2.82
N SER A 34 -4.10 -5.12 -2.37
CA SER A 34 -4.12 -6.42 -3.05
C SER A 34 -4.34 -7.54 -2.04
N ASN A 35 -4.93 -8.61 -2.51
CA ASN A 35 -5.11 -9.86 -1.76
C ASN A 35 -4.66 -11.07 -2.59
N GLU A 36 -4.85 -12.28 -2.09
CA GLU A 36 -4.45 -13.52 -2.78
C GLU A 36 -5.13 -13.72 -4.14
N ALA A 37 -6.35 -13.20 -4.33
CA ALA A 37 -7.07 -13.32 -5.59
C ALA A 37 -6.60 -12.30 -6.63
N ASP A 38 -6.07 -11.14 -6.21
CA ASP A 38 -5.60 -10.08 -7.10
C ASP A 38 -4.42 -9.31 -6.50
N TYR A 39 -3.21 -9.62 -6.99
CA TYR A 39 -1.96 -8.93 -6.61
C TYR A 39 -1.61 -7.76 -7.54
N SER A 40 -2.45 -7.41 -8.50
CA SER A 40 -2.11 -6.49 -9.58
C SER A 40 -1.65 -5.12 -9.06
N ASN A 41 -2.37 -4.51 -8.12
CA ASN A 41 -2.09 -3.17 -7.63
C ASN A 41 -0.72 -3.07 -6.93
N VAL A 42 -0.44 -3.98 -6.00
CA VAL A 42 0.83 -3.99 -5.28
C VAL A 42 1.98 -4.27 -6.22
N ARG A 43 1.84 -5.28 -7.07
CA ARG A 43 2.86 -5.63 -8.05
C ARG A 43 3.15 -4.51 -9.04
N TYR A 44 2.10 -3.79 -9.46
CA TYR A 44 2.21 -2.69 -10.43
C TYR A 44 3.15 -1.59 -9.94
N PHE A 45 3.09 -1.22 -8.65
CA PHE A 45 3.89 -0.15 -8.09
C PHE A 45 5.22 -0.61 -7.49
N SER A 46 5.28 -1.83 -6.94
CA SER A 46 6.39 -2.25 -6.09
C SER A 46 7.23 -3.40 -6.64
N ALA A 47 6.83 -4.04 -7.73
CA ALA A 47 7.38 -5.32 -8.20
C ALA A 47 7.19 -6.49 -7.20
N TYR A 48 6.71 -6.22 -6.02
CA TYR A 48 6.44 -7.19 -4.97
C TYR A 48 5.05 -7.80 -5.14
N TRP A 49 4.93 -9.08 -4.86
CA TRP A 49 3.65 -9.71 -4.56
C TRP A 49 3.86 -10.73 -3.44
N PRO A 50 3.00 -10.73 -2.41
CA PRO A 50 3.09 -11.70 -1.32
C PRO A 50 2.76 -13.11 -1.81
N LEU A 51 3.31 -14.11 -1.12
CA LEU A 51 3.04 -15.52 -1.45
C LEU A 51 1.76 -16.02 -0.77
N PHE A 52 1.43 -15.50 0.41
CA PHE A 52 0.33 -15.97 1.25
C PHE A 52 -0.30 -14.87 2.12
N GLU A 53 0.33 -13.72 2.25
CA GLU A 53 -0.22 -12.55 2.96
C GLU A 53 -0.80 -11.55 1.96
N MET A 54 -1.49 -10.54 2.46
CA MET A 54 -1.94 -9.41 1.67
C MET A 54 -0.83 -8.36 1.55
N GLY A 55 -1.04 -7.38 0.69
CA GLY A 55 -0.12 -6.26 0.53
C GLY A 55 -0.86 -4.99 0.11
N GLY A 56 -0.23 -3.86 0.36
CA GLY A 56 -0.73 -2.56 -0.06
C GLY A 56 0.40 -1.58 -0.35
N VAL A 57 0.13 -0.59 -1.18
CA VAL A 57 1.05 0.53 -1.44
C VAL A 57 0.32 1.83 -1.14
N SER A 58 0.84 2.61 -0.19
CA SER A 58 0.39 3.98 0.04
C SER A 58 1.19 4.94 -0.83
N ILE A 59 0.50 5.84 -1.54
CA ILE A 59 1.11 6.84 -2.42
C ILE A 59 0.54 8.21 -2.08
N ALA A 60 1.43 9.18 -1.88
CA ALA A 60 1.08 10.57 -1.61
C ALA A 60 1.23 11.46 -2.87
N PRO A 61 0.54 12.61 -2.94
CA PRO A 61 0.68 13.58 -4.04
C PRO A 61 2.12 14.09 -4.24
N ASN A 62 2.95 14.04 -3.22
CA ASN A 62 4.37 14.45 -3.28
C ASN A 62 5.30 13.44 -3.96
N GLY A 63 4.78 12.31 -4.46
CA GLY A 63 5.53 11.27 -5.14
C GLY A 63 6.19 10.23 -4.21
N LYS A 64 6.02 10.35 -2.91
CA LYS A 64 6.50 9.34 -1.96
C LYS A 64 5.53 8.16 -1.85
N ALA A 65 6.08 6.97 -1.67
CA ALA A 65 5.33 5.74 -1.51
C ALA A 65 5.88 4.89 -0.37
N ALA A 66 5.01 4.05 0.20
CA ALA A 66 5.36 3.04 1.18
C ALA A 66 4.66 1.72 0.85
N LEU A 67 5.38 0.62 0.97
CA LEU A 67 4.85 -0.74 0.85
C LEU A 67 4.40 -1.22 2.23
N MET A 68 3.17 -1.69 2.33
CA MET A 68 2.61 -2.32 3.52
C MET A 68 2.49 -3.82 3.28
N ILE A 69 2.97 -4.61 4.20
CA ILE A 69 3.04 -6.07 4.12
C ILE A 69 2.56 -6.71 5.42
N GLY A 70 2.25 -7.99 5.38
CA GLY A 70 2.03 -8.78 6.58
C GLY A 70 3.31 -8.98 7.40
N LEU A 71 3.16 -9.56 8.57
CA LEU A 71 4.21 -9.59 9.60
C LEU A 71 5.32 -10.59 9.28
N GLU A 72 5.07 -11.58 8.42
CA GLU A 72 6.04 -12.64 8.08
C GLU A 72 6.82 -12.36 6.79
N SER A 73 6.41 -11.36 6.02
CA SER A 73 6.90 -11.14 4.65
C SER A 73 8.10 -10.18 4.55
N GLU A 74 8.62 -9.65 5.66
CA GLU A 74 9.63 -8.59 5.62
C GLU A 74 10.87 -8.95 4.80
N GLN A 75 11.49 -10.08 5.09
CA GLN A 75 12.72 -10.48 4.39
C GLN A 75 12.48 -10.72 2.90
N TYR A 76 11.35 -11.32 2.55
CA TYR A 76 10.98 -11.56 1.17
C TYR A 76 10.69 -10.25 0.43
N ALA A 77 9.98 -9.32 1.07
CA ALA A 77 9.67 -8.02 0.49
C ALA A 77 10.93 -7.18 0.25
N ARG A 78 11.87 -7.16 1.19
CA ARG A 78 13.17 -6.46 1.01
C ARG A 78 14.00 -6.98 -0.15
N GLY A 79 13.88 -8.26 -0.48
CA GLY A 79 14.57 -8.87 -1.63
C GLY A 79 13.88 -8.70 -2.97
N ARG A 80 12.65 -8.19 -3.00
CA ARG A 80 11.80 -8.14 -4.21
C ARG A 80 11.25 -6.75 -4.54
N SER A 81 10.91 -5.95 -3.53
CA SER A 81 10.30 -4.65 -3.74
C SER A 81 11.31 -3.62 -4.28
N VAL A 82 10.82 -2.79 -5.19
CA VAL A 82 11.53 -1.57 -5.64
C VAL A 82 11.20 -0.35 -4.74
N ILE A 83 10.27 -0.52 -3.78
CA ILE A 83 9.97 0.47 -2.75
C ILE A 83 10.71 0.03 -1.49
N ASP A 84 11.68 0.83 -1.04
CA ASP A 84 12.50 0.54 0.15
C ASP A 84 11.80 0.91 1.46
N ASN A 85 10.83 1.81 1.41
CA ASN A 85 10.02 2.22 2.56
C ASN A 85 8.94 1.15 2.84
N ILE A 86 9.30 0.16 3.67
CA ILE A 86 8.47 -1.03 3.94
C ILE A 86 7.99 -1.00 5.38
N HIS A 87 6.70 -1.21 5.59
CA HIS A 87 6.04 -1.28 6.89
C HIS A 87 5.30 -2.60 7.07
N MET A 88 5.62 -3.32 8.13
CA MET A 88 4.85 -4.49 8.56
C MET A 88 3.60 -4.01 9.32
N GLN A 89 2.43 -4.43 8.86
CA GLN A 89 1.14 -4.08 9.48
C GLN A 89 0.28 -5.32 9.70
N ALA A 90 -0.35 -5.39 10.86
CA ALA A 90 -1.19 -6.54 11.23
C ALA A 90 -2.42 -6.71 10.34
N GLU A 91 -2.90 -5.63 9.73
CA GLU A 91 -4.04 -5.63 8.82
C GLU A 91 -3.79 -6.37 7.50
N TYR A 92 -2.50 -6.60 7.17
CA TYR A 92 -2.07 -7.31 5.94
C TYR A 92 -1.64 -8.75 6.19
N ARG A 93 -1.79 -9.27 7.43
CA ARG A 93 -1.50 -10.65 7.76
C ARG A 93 -2.46 -11.63 7.09
N GLU A 94 -2.16 -12.91 7.15
CA GLU A 94 -3.09 -13.97 6.81
C GLU A 94 -4.42 -13.86 7.59
N THR A 95 -5.43 -14.57 7.13
CA THR A 95 -6.75 -14.62 7.78
C THR A 95 -6.71 -15.19 9.21
N ALA A 96 -5.77 -16.07 9.51
CA ALA A 96 -5.52 -16.53 10.86
C ALA A 96 -4.99 -15.38 11.73
N ASP A 97 -5.33 -15.36 13.00
CA ASP A 97 -4.83 -14.38 13.97
C ASP A 97 -3.72 -14.98 14.84
N PRO A 98 -2.51 -15.19 14.29
CA PRO A 98 -1.42 -15.80 15.01
C PRO A 98 -0.86 -14.84 16.04
N ALA A 99 -0.36 -15.39 17.14
CA ALA A 99 0.41 -14.60 18.09
C ALA A 99 1.81 -14.34 17.52
N TYR A 100 2.20 -13.07 17.40
CA TYR A 100 3.56 -12.64 17.02
C TYR A 100 4.27 -12.00 18.20
N PRO A 101 4.69 -12.76 19.22
CA PRO A 101 5.32 -12.19 20.40
C PRO A 101 6.64 -11.50 20.02
N GLY A 102 6.78 -10.24 20.44
CA GLY A 102 7.97 -9.43 20.17
C GLY A 102 8.03 -8.72 18.82
N MET A 103 7.11 -8.96 17.91
CA MET A 103 7.02 -8.20 16.66
C MET A 103 6.27 -6.89 16.89
N LYS A 104 6.83 -5.80 16.37
CA LYS A 104 6.19 -4.48 16.37
C LYS A 104 5.60 -4.23 14.99
N ALA A 105 4.27 -4.24 14.90
CA ALA A 105 3.55 -3.82 13.71
C ALA A 105 3.48 -2.29 13.66
N ALA A 106 3.65 -1.73 12.45
CA ALA A 106 3.35 -0.33 12.19
C ALA A 106 1.84 -0.12 12.09
N THR A 107 1.42 1.12 12.18
CA THR A 107 0.04 1.57 11.96
C THR A 107 -0.05 2.39 10.67
N TYR A 108 -1.25 2.60 10.14
CA TYR A 108 -1.45 3.54 9.03
C TYR A 108 -0.97 4.96 9.35
N CYS A 109 -1.07 5.40 10.62
CA CYS A 109 -0.54 6.70 11.04
C CYS A 109 0.96 6.81 10.76
N GLN A 110 1.73 5.81 11.18
CA GLN A 110 3.19 5.77 11.00
C GLN A 110 3.58 5.61 9.53
N THR A 111 2.85 4.79 8.80
CA THR A 111 3.09 4.59 7.36
C THR A 111 2.84 5.88 6.58
N PHE A 112 1.74 6.57 6.83
CA PHE A 112 1.43 7.83 6.16
C PHE A 112 2.41 8.94 6.54
N GLU A 113 2.80 9.03 7.81
CA GLU A 113 3.84 9.96 8.27
C GLU A 113 5.15 9.77 7.52
N SER A 114 5.55 8.52 7.24
CA SER A 114 6.79 8.20 6.51
C SER A 114 6.79 8.74 5.07
N ILE A 115 5.63 8.97 4.48
CA ILE A 115 5.47 9.55 3.14
C ILE A 115 5.04 11.02 3.17
N GLY A 116 5.05 11.63 4.37
CA GLY A 116 4.76 13.06 4.56
C GLY A 116 3.28 13.39 4.65
N VAL A 117 2.42 12.43 4.99
CA VAL A 117 0.98 12.64 5.19
C VAL A 117 0.65 12.44 6.67
N THR A 118 0.33 13.51 7.39
CA THR A 118 0.10 13.46 8.83
C THR A 118 -1.38 13.59 9.22
N ASN A 119 -2.17 14.26 8.43
CA ASN A 119 -3.59 14.52 8.76
C ASN A 119 -4.46 14.54 7.49
N PRO A 120 -4.61 13.39 6.82
CA PRO A 120 -5.39 13.32 5.59
C PRO A 120 -6.88 13.58 5.86
N ARG A 121 -7.50 14.35 4.99
CA ARG A 121 -8.96 14.59 4.98
C ARG A 121 -9.68 13.65 4.02
N ARG A 122 -9.00 13.26 2.93
CA ARG A 122 -9.55 12.35 1.92
C ARG A 122 -8.54 11.26 1.56
N ILE A 123 -8.93 10.02 1.81
CA ILE A 123 -8.14 8.81 1.55
C ILE A 123 -8.82 8.03 0.43
N GLY A 124 -8.11 7.80 -0.67
CA GLY A 124 -8.56 6.94 -1.76
C GLY A 124 -8.19 5.48 -1.51
N LEU A 125 -9.11 4.55 -1.74
CA LEU A 125 -8.83 3.12 -1.76
C LEU A 125 -8.92 2.59 -3.18
N ALA A 126 -7.79 2.18 -3.74
CA ALA A 126 -7.71 1.38 -4.96
C ALA A 126 -7.55 -0.11 -4.59
N GLY A 127 -8.16 -0.99 -5.37
CA GLY A 127 -8.43 -2.36 -4.91
C GLY A 127 -9.51 -2.35 -3.83
N TYR A 128 -10.57 -1.60 -4.08
CA TYR A 128 -11.65 -1.42 -3.11
C TYR A 128 -12.26 -2.75 -2.67
N LEU A 129 -12.44 -3.70 -3.59
CA LEU A 129 -12.92 -5.04 -3.30
C LEU A 129 -11.86 -5.94 -2.63
N CYS A 130 -10.59 -5.57 -2.65
CA CYS A 130 -9.51 -6.27 -1.95
C CYS A 130 -9.31 -5.73 -0.53
N THR A 131 -9.98 -4.64 -0.17
CA THR A 131 -9.88 -4.03 1.15
C THR A 131 -10.77 -4.77 2.14
N ASN A 132 -10.18 -5.36 3.16
CA ASN A 132 -10.91 -6.05 4.21
C ASN A 132 -11.30 -5.10 5.37
N MET A 133 -12.13 -5.60 6.29
CA MET A 133 -12.58 -4.81 7.43
C MET A 133 -11.44 -4.38 8.35
N ALA A 134 -10.41 -5.21 8.57
CA ALA A 134 -9.29 -4.84 9.43
C ALA A 134 -8.51 -3.65 8.86
N MET A 135 -8.30 -3.62 7.53
CA MET A 135 -7.68 -2.47 6.86
C MET A 135 -8.53 -1.21 7.02
N TYR A 136 -9.85 -1.32 6.83
CA TYR A 136 -10.77 -0.20 7.01
C TYR A 136 -10.77 0.31 8.45
N GLU A 137 -10.87 -0.58 9.43
CA GLU A 137 -10.84 -0.23 10.86
C GLU A 137 -9.49 0.39 11.26
N GLY A 138 -8.38 -0.13 10.75
CA GLY A 138 -7.05 0.45 10.96
C GLY A 138 -6.94 1.88 10.45
N LEU A 139 -7.47 2.17 9.24
CA LEU A 139 -7.57 3.52 8.70
C LEU A 139 -8.47 4.42 9.56
N ARG A 140 -9.65 3.93 9.94
CA ARG A 140 -10.59 4.69 10.78
C ARG A 140 -10.04 4.98 12.18
N LYS A 141 -9.25 4.07 12.74
CA LYS A 141 -8.58 4.25 14.03
C LYS A 141 -7.53 5.37 13.97
N CYS A 142 -6.76 5.42 12.87
CA CYS A 142 -5.77 6.47 12.67
C CYS A 142 -6.37 7.82 12.26
N PHE A 143 -7.41 7.78 11.42
CA PHE A 143 -7.98 8.97 10.77
C PHE A 143 -9.52 8.94 10.87
N PRO A 144 -10.07 9.14 12.07
CA PRO A 144 -11.52 8.99 12.31
C PRO A 144 -12.37 9.96 11.49
N ASP A 145 -11.84 11.14 11.19
CA ASP A 145 -12.56 12.20 10.48
C ASP A 145 -12.31 12.23 8.96
N ALA A 146 -11.40 11.37 8.46
CA ALA A 146 -11.09 11.33 7.04
C ALA A 146 -12.27 10.74 6.23
N GLU A 147 -12.55 11.33 5.08
CA GLU A 147 -13.41 10.73 4.07
C GLU A 147 -12.65 9.61 3.37
N ILE A 148 -13.20 8.40 3.36
CA ILE A 148 -12.62 7.25 2.64
C ILE A 148 -13.46 7.00 1.38
N VAL A 149 -12.83 7.06 0.22
CA VAL A 149 -13.51 6.97 -1.08
C VAL A 149 -12.91 5.88 -1.97
N ASN A 150 -13.71 5.34 -2.88
CA ASN A 150 -13.20 4.45 -3.93
C ASN A 150 -12.33 5.24 -4.91
N ALA A 151 -11.13 4.73 -5.18
CA ALA A 151 -10.15 5.31 -6.09
C ALA A 151 -9.68 4.30 -7.18
N ASP A 152 -10.46 3.26 -7.46
CA ASP A 152 -10.14 2.25 -8.48
C ASP A 152 -9.92 2.87 -9.87
N ASN A 153 -10.61 3.99 -10.17
CA ASN A 153 -10.44 4.70 -11.43
C ASN A 153 -9.02 5.23 -11.66
N ILE A 154 -8.27 5.54 -10.60
CA ILE A 154 -6.87 5.99 -10.70
C ILE A 154 -5.97 4.88 -11.28
N MET A 155 -6.32 3.62 -11.07
CA MET A 155 -5.56 2.47 -11.57
C MET A 155 -5.81 2.18 -13.06
N THR A 156 -6.85 2.74 -13.63
CA THR A 156 -7.27 2.49 -15.03
C THR A 156 -6.91 3.62 -16.01
N GLU A 157 -6.42 4.75 -15.51
CA GLU A 157 -5.94 5.90 -16.28
C GLU A 157 -4.42 5.83 -16.54
#